data_bd9ea7478583cd94bdb5298aac20125d
#
_entry.id   bd9ea7478583cd94bdb5298aac20125d
#
_cell.length_a   1.000
_cell.length_b   1.000
_cell.length_c   1.000
_cell.angle_alpha   90.00
_cell.angle_beta   90.00
_cell.angle_gamma   90.00
#
_symmetry.space_group_name_H-M   'P 1'
#
loop_
_entity.id
_entity.type
_entity.pdbx_description
1 polymer ?
#
loop_
_entity_poly.entity_id
_entity_poly.type
_entity_poly.pdbx_seq_one_letter_code
_entity_poly.pdbx_strand_id
1 'polypeptide(L)'
;MIEHATRRIRVLGVTLHPTGEWTAQQAGNLIMDLGEQTRRVKFMIRDRGSNFTATFDAVLADAGIRAVQCNVRTPRMNAIAERWIGGCRRELLDRTLIWNQAHLRRVLRQYEIHHNQHRPHRSLNAAAPLKPLPEPVDLDQYRVRKQAHVGGLINEYRLVA
;
A
#
# COMPACT_ATOMS: atom_id res chain seq x y z
N MET A 1 2.07 -2.04 3.94
CA MET A 1 1.40 -1.15 4.91
C MET A 1 0.31 -0.34 4.22
N ILE A 2 -0.74 0.06 4.93
CA ILE A 2 -1.77 0.98 4.45
C ILE A 2 -2.10 2.02 5.53
N GLU A 3 -2.17 3.28 5.15
CA GLU A 3 -2.60 4.38 6.03
C GLU A 3 -4.12 4.42 6.12
N HIS A 4 -4.67 4.44 7.33
CA HIS A 4 -6.12 4.38 7.53
C HIS A 4 -6.84 5.65 7.07
N ALA A 5 -6.24 6.82 7.22
CA ALA A 5 -6.86 8.09 6.85
C ALA A 5 -6.85 8.32 5.33
N THR A 6 -5.70 8.15 4.72
CA THR A 6 -5.46 8.49 3.30
C THR A 6 -5.67 7.33 2.34
N ARG A 7 -5.75 6.09 2.84
CA ARG A 7 -5.72 4.85 2.04
C ARG A 7 -4.42 4.65 1.24
N ARG A 8 -3.41 5.49 1.47
CA ARG A 8 -2.10 5.35 0.84
C ARG A 8 -1.47 4.02 1.26
N ILE A 9 -0.95 3.29 0.30
CA ILE A 9 -0.19 2.06 0.55
C ILE A 9 1.30 2.30 0.39
N ARG A 10 2.09 1.45 1.09
CA ARG A 10 3.53 1.29 0.89
C ARG A 10 3.87 -0.19 0.91
N VAL A 11 4.54 -0.66 -0.12
CA VAL A 11 5.14 -1.99 -0.18
C VAL A 11 6.54 -1.88 0.41
N LEU A 12 6.70 -2.29 1.67
CA LEU A 12 7.95 -2.10 2.43
C LEU A 12 9.09 -3.00 1.94
N GLY A 13 8.74 -4.17 1.39
CA GLY A 13 9.74 -5.09 0.87
C GLY A 13 9.11 -6.38 0.36
N VAL A 14 9.95 -7.20 -0.28
CA VAL A 14 9.61 -8.53 -0.78
C VAL A 14 10.71 -9.49 -0.38
N THR A 15 10.37 -10.61 0.24
CA THR A 15 11.30 -11.67 0.62
C THR A 15 10.63 -13.04 0.53
N LEU A 16 11.42 -14.07 0.28
CA LEU A 16 11.00 -15.47 0.40
C LEU A 16 11.03 -15.95 1.85
N HIS A 17 11.82 -15.27 2.69
CA HIS A 17 12.05 -15.67 4.09
C HIS A 17 11.79 -14.46 5.01
N PRO A 18 10.54 -14.19 5.41
CA PRO A 18 10.18 -13.08 6.28
C PRO A 18 10.58 -13.36 7.73
N THR A 19 11.88 -13.21 8.05
CA THR A 19 12.38 -13.33 9.42
C THR A 19 12.00 -12.13 10.27
N GLY A 20 12.09 -12.26 11.61
CA GLY A 20 11.86 -11.14 12.52
C GLY A 20 12.86 -9.99 12.30
N GLU A 21 14.12 -10.29 12.04
CA GLU A 21 15.15 -9.29 11.72
C GLU A 21 14.83 -8.53 10.43
N TRP A 22 14.45 -9.27 9.38
CA TRP A 22 14.03 -8.64 8.13
C TRP A 22 12.83 -7.72 8.34
N THR A 23 11.85 -8.16 9.14
CA THR A 23 10.64 -7.38 9.42
C THR A 23 10.97 -6.12 10.24
N ALA A 24 11.87 -6.21 11.23
CA ALA A 24 12.36 -5.07 11.99
C ALA A 24 13.12 -4.08 11.09
N GLN A 25 13.95 -4.58 10.15
CA GLN A 25 14.62 -3.73 9.16
C GLN A 25 13.61 -2.98 8.28
N GLN A 26 12.48 -3.61 7.89
CA GLN A 26 11.44 -2.92 7.14
C GLN A 26 10.75 -1.81 7.95
N ALA A 27 10.62 -1.97 9.28
CA ALA A 27 10.15 -0.90 10.14
C ALA A 27 11.12 0.30 10.15
N GLY A 28 12.42 0.05 10.27
CA GLY A 28 13.46 1.09 10.18
C GLY A 28 13.42 1.82 8.83
N ASN A 29 13.35 1.09 7.73
CA ASN A 29 13.24 1.67 6.39
C ASN A 29 11.98 2.53 6.24
N LEU A 30 10.85 2.09 6.80
CA LEU A 30 9.61 2.86 6.80
C LEU A 30 9.75 4.18 7.55
N ILE A 31 10.39 4.17 8.73
CA ILE A 31 10.62 5.37 9.52
C ILE A 31 11.48 6.37 8.75
N MET A 32 12.54 5.89 8.10
CA MET A 32 13.39 6.72 7.23
C MET A 32 12.61 7.31 6.06
N ASP A 33 11.77 6.50 5.39
CA ASP A 33 10.91 6.95 4.28
C ASP A 33 9.85 7.98 4.70
N LEU A 34 9.34 7.86 5.91
CA LEU A 34 8.37 8.80 6.46
C LEU A 34 9.02 10.15 6.81
N GLY A 35 10.29 10.14 7.22
CA GLY A 35 11.00 11.33 7.65
C GLY A 35 10.20 12.13 8.68
N GLU A 36 9.97 13.42 8.46
CA GLU A 36 9.19 14.27 9.35
C GLU A 36 7.73 13.84 9.52
N GLN A 37 7.16 13.11 8.53
CA GLN A 37 5.79 12.60 8.63
C GLN A 37 5.64 11.52 9.71
N THR A 38 6.73 10.94 10.20
CA THR A 38 6.74 9.97 11.30
C THR A 38 5.99 10.52 12.53
N ARG A 39 6.14 11.81 12.82
CA ARG A 39 5.46 12.49 13.94
C ARG A 39 3.93 12.46 13.86
N ARG A 40 3.36 12.22 12.66
CA ARG A 40 1.91 12.11 12.44
C ARG A 40 1.39 10.69 12.64
N VAL A 41 2.28 9.70 12.66
CA VAL A 41 1.92 8.28 12.83
C VAL A 41 1.97 7.93 14.31
N LYS A 42 0.82 7.77 14.94
CA LYS A 42 0.73 7.44 16.37
C LYS A 42 0.71 5.92 16.62
N PHE A 43 0.16 5.16 15.69
CA PHE A 43 -0.09 3.73 15.87
C PHE A 43 0.28 2.96 14.60
N MET A 44 0.87 1.77 14.79
CA MET A 44 1.04 0.75 13.76
C MET A 44 0.25 -0.49 14.18
N ILE A 45 -0.84 -0.78 13.45
CA ILE A 45 -1.61 -2.00 13.68
C ILE A 45 -0.92 -3.15 12.96
N ARG A 46 -0.67 -4.24 13.65
CA ARG A 46 -0.07 -5.47 13.12
C ARG A 46 -0.86 -6.71 13.52
N ASP A 47 -0.76 -7.75 12.74
CA ASP A 47 -1.30 -9.06 13.11
C ASP A 47 -0.43 -9.79 14.15
N ARG A 48 -0.73 -11.05 14.41
CA ARG A 48 -0.04 -11.90 15.38
C ARG A 48 1.06 -12.76 14.75
N GLY A 49 1.49 -12.44 13.53
CA GLY A 49 2.55 -13.18 12.86
C GLY A 49 3.82 -13.23 13.69
N SER A 50 4.48 -14.40 13.72
CA SER A 50 5.71 -14.62 14.51
C SER A 50 6.91 -13.78 14.05
N ASN A 51 6.84 -13.22 12.85
CA ASN A 51 7.84 -12.31 12.31
C ASN A 51 7.77 -10.88 12.89
N PHE A 52 6.68 -10.52 13.58
CA PHE A 52 6.59 -9.28 14.34
C PHE A 52 7.13 -9.49 15.76
N THR A 53 8.44 -9.42 15.90
CA THR A 53 9.16 -9.64 17.16
C THR A 53 9.16 -8.39 18.05
N ALA A 54 9.65 -8.56 19.29
CA ALA A 54 9.88 -7.43 20.22
C ALA A 54 10.82 -6.37 19.60
N THR A 55 11.80 -6.77 18.78
CA THR A 55 12.68 -5.85 18.06
C THR A 55 11.91 -4.97 17.09
N PHE A 56 10.93 -5.51 16.37
CA PHE A 56 10.04 -4.72 15.51
C PHE A 56 9.29 -3.66 16.29
N ASP A 57 8.71 -4.04 17.44
CA ASP A 57 7.96 -3.12 18.30
C ASP A 57 8.89 -2.05 18.91
N ALA A 58 10.13 -2.41 19.29
CA ALA A 58 11.13 -1.47 19.81
C ALA A 58 11.53 -0.42 18.78
N VAL A 59 11.82 -0.83 17.54
CA VAL A 59 12.14 0.10 16.43
C VAL A 59 11.03 1.13 16.21
N LEU A 60 9.78 0.72 16.28
CA LEU A 60 8.65 1.65 16.17
C LEU A 60 8.55 2.57 17.39
N ALA A 61 8.72 2.03 18.60
CA ALA A 61 8.65 2.79 19.85
C ALA A 61 9.72 3.90 19.91
N ASP A 62 10.94 3.63 19.48
CA ASP A 62 12.04 4.61 19.37
C ASP A 62 11.67 5.80 18.48
N ALA A 63 10.82 5.56 17.48
CA ALA A 63 10.28 6.61 16.59
C ALA A 63 8.97 7.23 17.11
N GLY A 64 8.54 6.90 18.33
CA GLY A 64 7.30 7.39 18.92
C GLY A 64 6.02 6.74 18.37
N ILE A 65 6.13 5.62 17.69
CA ILE A 65 5.00 4.89 17.11
C ILE A 65 4.65 3.71 18.01
N ARG A 66 3.43 3.66 18.50
CA ARG A 66 2.98 2.52 19.32
C ARG A 66 2.50 1.37 18.41
N ALA A 67 3.15 0.21 18.52
CA ALA A 67 2.67 -1.03 17.91
C ALA A 67 1.40 -1.51 18.60
N VAL A 68 0.36 -1.82 17.83
CA VAL A 68 -0.91 -2.35 18.31
C VAL A 68 -1.16 -3.70 17.66
N GLN A 69 -1.08 -4.75 18.45
CA GLN A 69 -1.37 -6.10 18.00
C GLN A 69 -2.89 -6.33 17.90
N CYS A 70 -3.35 -6.89 16.78
CA CYS A 70 -4.75 -7.25 16.63
C CYS A 70 -5.19 -8.28 17.69
N ASN A 71 -6.37 -8.06 18.28
CA ASN A 71 -6.94 -9.02 19.22
C ASN A 71 -7.43 -10.28 18.51
N VAL A 72 -7.48 -11.37 19.23
CA VAL A 72 -8.09 -12.63 18.75
C VAL A 72 -9.58 -12.38 18.46
N ARG A 73 -10.07 -12.85 17.33
CA ARG A 73 -11.47 -12.75 16.90
C ARG A 73 -11.99 -11.29 16.75
N THR A 74 -11.10 -10.34 16.48
CA THR A 74 -11.50 -8.95 16.22
C THR A 74 -11.19 -8.55 14.77
N PRO A 75 -11.92 -9.07 13.78
CA PRO A 75 -11.60 -8.89 12.35
C PRO A 75 -11.64 -7.41 11.90
N ARG A 76 -12.37 -6.55 12.64
CA ARG A 76 -12.47 -5.13 12.30
C ARG A 76 -11.18 -4.35 12.50
N MET A 77 -10.27 -4.80 13.38
CA MET A 77 -9.03 -4.07 13.67
C MET A 77 -8.10 -3.96 12.44
N ASN A 78 -8.08 -4.98 11.60
CA ASN A 78 -7.22 -5.03 10.41
C ASN A 78 -7.99 -5.01 9.08
N ALA A 79 -9.29 -4.78 9.12
CA ALA A 79 -10.18 -4.90 7.96
C ALA A 79 -9.76 -4.05 6.74
N ILE A 80 -9.13 -2.89 6.98
CA ILE A 80 -8.63 -2.02 5.91
C ILE A 80 -7.45 -2.68 5.19
N ALA A 81 -6.48 -3.21 5.94
CA ALA A 81 -5.33 -3.90 5.38
C ALA A 81 -5.75 -5.21 4.68
N GLU A 82 -6.63 -6.00 5.29
CA GLU A 82 -7.15 -7.24 4.71
C GLU A 82 -7.90 -6.99 3.39
N ARG A 83 -8.72 -5.95 3.35
CA ARG A 83 -9.43 -5.56 2.11
C ARG A 83 -8.46 -5.15 1.01
N TRP A 84 -7.44 -4.38 1.36
CA TRP A 84 -6.40 -3.99 0.41
C TRP A 84 -5.62 -5.21 -0.09
N ILE A 85 -5.16 -6.08 0.81
CA ILE A 85 -4.42 -7.31 0.45
C ILE A 85 -5.28 -8.21 -0.45
N GLY A 86 -6.55 -8.43 -0.08
CA GLY A 86 -7.50 -9.19 -0.89
C GLY A 86 -7.75 -8.57 -2.27
N GLY A 87 -7.79 -7.24 -2.36
CA GLY A 87 -7.86 -6.51 -3.63
C GLY A 87 -6.61 -6.73 -4.48
N CYS A 88 -5.44 -6.52 -3.91
CA CYS A 88 -4.15 -6.72 -4.58
C CYS A 88 -3.99 -8.15 -5.11
N ARG A 89 -4.40 -9.15 -4.34
CA ARG A 89 -4.38 -10.55 -4.79
C ARG A 89 -5.27 -10.75 -6.01
N ARG A 90 -6.56 -10.45 -5.89
CA ARG A 90 -7.53 -10.69 -6.98
C ARG A 90 -7.24 -9.91 -8.26
N GLU A 91 -6.76 -8.68 -8.12
CA GLU A 91 -6.55 -7.78 -9.25
C GLU A 91 -5.20 -7.99 -9.94
N LEU A 92 -4.21 -8.45 -9.18
CA LEU A 92 -2.83 -8.52 -9.64
C LEU A 92 -2.21 -9.91 -9.46
N LEU A 93 -2.03 -10.35 -8.19
CA LEU A 93 -1.15 -11.49 -7.91
C LEU A 93 -1.73 -12.81 -8.40
N ASP A 94 -3.04 -13.02 -8.26
CA ASP A 94 -3.72 -14.25 -8.71
C ASP A 94 -3.82 -14.31 -10.27
N ARG A 95 -3.45 -13.23 -10.95
CA ARG A 95 -3.48 -13.10 -12.43
C ARG A 95 -2.10 -12.92 -13.05
N THR A 96 -1.06 -12.92 -12.26
CA THR A 96 0.32 -12.69 -12.72
C THR A 96 1.18 -13.88 -12.39
N LEU A 97 1.79 -14.51 -13.39
CA LEU A 97 2.81 -15.51 -13.16
C LEU A 97 4.07 -14.82 -12.63
N ILE A 98 4.38 -15.06 -11.37
CA ILE A 98 5.57 -14.49 -10.72
C ILE A 98 6.74 -15.46 -10.86
N TRP A 99 7.79 -15.05 -11.57
CA TRP A 99 8.94 -15.91 -11.86
C TRP A 99 10.05 -15.84 -10.80
N ASN A 100 10.20 -14.66 -10.17
CA ASN A 100 11.22 -14.45 -9.15
C ASN A 100 10.88 -13.22 -8.29
N GLN A 101 11.69 -13.01 -7.25
CA GLN A 101 11.53 -11.90 -6.31
C GLN A 101 11.65 -10.51 -6.98
N ALA A 102 12.56 -10.35 -7.94
CA ALA A 102 12.73 -9.09 -8.66
C ALA A 102 11.50 -8.75 -9.50
N HIS A 103 10.91 -9.78 -10.15
CA HIS A 103 9.65 -9.63 -10.88
C HIS A 103 8.51 -9.24 -9.95
N LEU A 104 8.35 -9.93 -8.82
CA LEU A 104 7.31 -9.59 -7.83
C LEU A 104 7.47 -8.15 -7.33
N ARG A 105 8.69 -7.72 -7.00
CA ARG A 105 8.97 -6.35 -6.56
C ARG A 105 8.55 -5.32 -7.61
N ARG A 106 8.87 -5.55 -8.87
CA ARG A 106 8.50 -4.67 -9.99
C ARG A 106 6.98 -4.57 -10.16
N VAL A 107 6.29 -5.70 -10.13
CA VAL A 107 4.82 -5.78 -10.29
C VAL A 107 4.11 -5.06 -9.13
N LEU A 108 4.54 -5.30 -7.89
CA LEU A 108 3.99 -4.64 -6.72
C LEU A 108 4.26 -3.13 -6.71
N ARG A 109 5.42 -2.68 -7.20
CA ARG A 109 5.72 -1.24 -7.33
C ARG A 109 4.78 -0.56 -8.33
N GLN A 110 4.48 -1.19 -9.45
CA GLN A 110 3.52 -0.65 -10.41
C GLN A 110 2.11 -0.59 -9.82
N TYR A 111 1.71 -1.62 -9.07
CA TYR A 111 0.43 -1.63 -8.37
C TYR A 111 0.37 -0.54 -7.29
N GLU A 112 1.43 -0.31 -6.54
CA GLU A 112 1.53 0.75 -5.53
C GLU A 112 1.34 2.13 -6.16
N ILE A 113 2.00 2.41 -7.29
CA ILE A 113 1.85 3.66 -8.03
C ILE A 113 0.40 3.84 -8.49
N HIS A 114 -0.15 2.82 -9.14
CA HIS A 114 -1.54 2.83 -9.59
C HIS A 114 -2.53 3.06 -8.43
N HIS A 115 -2.39 2.30 -7.35
CA HIS A 115 -3.26 2.41 -6.18
C HIS A 115 -3.23 3.82 -5.58
N ASN A 116 -2.04 4.40 -5.46
CA ASN A 116 -1.85 5.68 -4.80
C ASN A 116 -2.21 6.89 -5.69
N GLN A 117 -2.07 6.78 -7.00
CA GLN A 117 -2.22 7.93 -7.91
C GLN A 117 -3.44 7.85 -8.83
N HIS A 118 -3.99 6.65 -9.06
CA HIS A 118 -5.03 6.46 -10.08
C HIS A 118 -6.26 5.70 -9.59
N ARG A 119 -6.13 4.90 -8.52
CA ARG A 119 -7.25 4.10 -8.03
C ARG A 119 -8.23 4.96 -7.24
N PRO A 120 -9.50 5.09 -7.68
CA PRO A 120 -10.50 5.83 -6.92
C PRO A 120 -10.90 5.09 -5.64
N HIS A 121 -11.06 5.82 -4.55
CA HIS A 121 -11.51 5.30 -3.27
C HIS A 121 -12.82 5.95 -2.83
N ARG A 122 -13.83 5.14 -2.55
CA ARG A 122 -15.14 5.64 -2.07
C ARG A 122 -15.02 6.49 -0.80
N SER A 123 -14.14 6.10 0.13
CA SER A 123 -13.88 6.84 1.37
C SER A 123 -13.14 8.17 1.18
N LEU A 124 -12.63 8.44 -0.02
CA LEU A 124 -11.97 9.67 -0.42
C LEU A 124 -12.77 10.41 -1.51
N ASN A 125 -14.09 10.23 -1.53
CA ASN A 125 -14.98 10.83 -2.53
C ASN A 125 -14.52 10.55 -3.98
N ALA A 126 -14.12 9.29 -4.24
CA ALA A 126 -13.56 8.82 -5.50
C ALA A 126 -12.18 9.40 -5.89
N ALA A 127 -11.53 10.19 -5.03
CA ALA A 127 -10.15 10.59 -5.24
C ALA A 127 -9.18 9.40 -5.03
N ALA A 128 -7.98 9.50 -5.60
CA ALA A 128 -6.87 8.59 -5.27
C ALA A 128 -6.11 9.10 -4.04
N PRO A 129 -5.40 8.22 -3.29
CA PRO A 129 -4.70 8.58 -2.06
C PRO A 129 -3.73 9.76 -2.16
N LEU A 130 -3.05 9.89 -3.29
CA LEU A 130 -2.05 10.95 -3.54
C LEU A 130 -2.46 11.93 -4.65
N LYS A 131 -3.65 11.78 -5.21
CA LYS A 131 -4.10 12.64 -6.30
C LYS A 131 -5.57 13.02 -6.08
N PRO A 132 -5.87 14.30 -5.86
CA PRO A 132 -7.24 14.78 -5.78
C PRO A 132 -7.97 14.54 -7.10
N LEU A 133 -9.29 14.59 -7.05
CA LEU A 133 -10.09 14.60 -8.27
C LEU A 133 -9.73 15.82 -9.09
N PRO A 134 -9.56 15.68 -10.40
CA PRO A 134 -9.45 16.82 -11.29
C PRO A 134 -10.75 17.64 -11.28
N GLU A 135 -10.64 18.91 -11.58
CA GLU A 135 -11.83 19.72 -11.84
C GLU A 135 -12.59 19.16 -13.06
N PRO A 136 -13.92 19.28 -13.06
CA PRO A 136 -14.72 18.90 -14.21
C PRO A 136 -14.26 19.66 -15.46
N VAL A 137 -14.06 18.92 -16.55
CA VAL A 137 -13.66 19.50 -17.85
C VAL A 137 -14.68 19.10 -18.91
N ASP A 138 -14.78 19.91 -19.95
CA ASP A 138 -15.58 19.57 -21.12
C ASP A 138 -14.88 18.45 -21.90
N LEU A 139 -15.49 17.25 -21.89
CA LEU A 139 -14.92 16.07 -22.50
C LEU A 139 -14.89 16.12 -24.04
N ASP A 140 -15.68 16.97 -24.66
CA ASP A 140 -15.70 17.12 -26.13
C ASP A 140 -14.40 17.71 -26.67
N GLN A 141 -13.62 18.37 -25.79
CA GLN A 141 -12.31 18.95 -26.14
C GLN A 141 -11.14 17.99 -25.96
N TYR A 142 -11.39 16.78 -25.41
CA TYR A 142 -10.33 15.84 -25.06
C TYR A 142 -10.58 14.45 -25.65
N ARG A 143 -9.50 13.73 -25.89
CA ARG A 143 -9.53 12.29 -26.17
C ARG A 143 -9.09 11.51 -24.94
N VAL A 144 -9.74 10.38 -24.68
CA VAL A 144 -9.32 9.46 -23.62
C VAL A 144 -8.23 8.54 -24.15
N ARG A 145 -7.04 8.64 -23.59
CA ARG A 145 -5.93 7.73 -23.87
C ARG A 145 -5.81 6.69 -22.76
N LYS A 146 -5.89 5.43 -23.14
CA LYS A 146 -5.65 4.28 -22.25
C LYS A 146 -4.16 3.96 -22.21
N GLN A 147 -3.62 3.77 -21.00
CA GLN A 147 -2.27 3.28 -20.76
C GLN A 147 -2.36 1.98 -19.96
N ALA A 148 -1.86 0.89 -20.56
CA ALA A 148 -1.86 -0.44 -19.93
C ALA A 148 -0.55 -0.70 -19.20
N HIS A 149 -0.64 -1.28 -17.99
CA HIS A 149 0.48 -1.70 -17.15
C HIS A 149 0.32 -3.17 -16.77
N VAL A 150 1.43 -3.82 -16.40
CA VAL A 150 1.46 -5.23 -15.98
C VAL A 150 0.72 -6.14 -16.98
N GLY A 151 1.11 -6.06 -18.26
CA GLY A 151 0.49 -6.89 -19.29
C GLY A 151 -1.00 -6.61 -19.54
N GLY A 152 -1.48 -5.41 -19.22
CA GLY A 152 -2.88 -5.01 -19.40
C GLY A 152 -3.81 -5.28 -18.21
N LEU A 153 -3.28 -5.82 -17.11
CA LEU A 153 -4.07 -6.04 -15.88
C LEU A 153 -4.45 -4.74 -15.19
N ILE A 154 -3.58 -3.73 -15.28
CA ILE A 154 -3.81 -2.39 -14.75
C ILE A 154 -3.97 -1.44 -15.92
N ASN A 155 -5.06 -0.68 -15.96
CA ASN A 155 -5.33 0.30 -17.00
C ASN A 155 -5.53 1.68 -16.38
N GLU A 156 -4.82 2.65 -16.89
CA GLU A 156 -4.93 4.05 -16.52
C GLU A 156 -5.46 4.84 -17.71
N TYR A 157 -6.25 5.86 -17.43
CA TYR A 157 -6.87 6.69 -18.45
C TYR A 157 -6.45 8.13 -18.23
N ARG A 158 -6.07 8.80 -19.33
CA ARG A 158 -5.67 10.22 -19.33
C ARG A 158 -6.44 10.97 -20.40
N LEU A 159 -6.82 12.19 -20.10
CA LEU A 159 -7.30 13.12 -21.09
C LEU A 159 -6.10 13.69 -21.83
N VAL A 160 -6.18 13.72 -23.14
CA VAL A 160 -5.20 14.35 -24.04
C VAL A 160 -5.95 15.29 -24.99
N ALA A 161 -5.41 16.49 -25.18
CA ALA A 161 -5.96 17.44 -26.12
C ALA A 161 -5.75 16.97 -27.57
#